data_8801921d240bed15771d0e7dd3a7300f
#
_entry.id   8801921d240bed15771d0e7dd3a7300f
#
_cell.length_a   1.000
_cell.length_b   1.000
_cell.length_c   1.000
_cell.angle_alpha   90.00
_cell.angle_beta   90.00
_cell.angle_gamma   90.00
#
_symmetry.space_group_name_H-M   'P 1'
#
loop_
_entity.id
_entity.type
_entity.pdbx_description
1 polymer ?
#
loop_
_entity_poly.entity_id
_entity_poly.type
_entity_poly.pdbx_seq_one_letter_code
_entity_poly.pdbx_strand_id
1 'polypeptide(L)'
;MNFPIPNLYTYSEVPNPKWLIIFVHWLTSSQDEEMFVQWEKVFNEDWFSTLRFNLYGDWPKERKLNEVSLQDNIDDVNSVLRFCKSLWYKSIFLVWHSYGWIANLYADHSNITWLLMWDSSIWWEWLLADVYEDEEWWHYIDWWDWYKHHISEKLYEDFQIPSEKFLEKISEIHIPVKINWAEKWLAEVAKKYYEYANEPKELNIIVWADHRFLDWWMDKLFWESLERINKVLD
;
A
#
# COMPACT_ATOMS: atom_id res chain seq x y z
N MET A 1 -10.59 16.44 14.59
CA MET A 1 -10.60 14.97 14.70
C MET A 1 -9.21 14.52 15.12
N ASN A 2 -9.06 13.67 16.13
CA ASN A 2 -7.73 13.20 16.52
C ASN A 2 -7.39 11.96 15.68
N PHE A 3 -6.40 12.07 14.81
CA PHE A 3 -5.91 10.95 14.05
C PHE A 3 -5.16 9.96 14.95
N PRO A 4 -5.29 8.65 14.74
CA PRO A 4 -4.88 7.64 15.74
C PRO A 4 -3.36 7.38 15.80
N ILE A 5 -2.60 7.88 14.83
CA ILE A 5 -1.14 7.73 14.76
C ILE A 5 -0.47 9.10 14.69
N PRO A 6 0.82 9.23 15.09
CA PRO A 6 1.51 10.53 15.15
C PRO A 6 1.89 11.08 13.77
N ASN A 7 1.79 10.27 12.73
CA ASN A 7 2.27 10.58 11.39
C ASN A 7 1.32 11.50 10.63
N LEU A 8 1.82 12.16 9.59
CA LEU A 8 1.01 13.02 8.72
C LEU A 8 -0.06 12.20 7.99
N TYR A 9 -1.21 12.84 7.80
CA TYR A 9 -2.30 12.30 7.02
C TYR A 9 -3.05 13.40 6.27
N THR A 10 -3.68 13.01 5.18
CA THR A 10 -4.61 13.83 4.41
C THR A 10 -5.94 13.10 4.29
N TYR A 11 -7.00 13.71 4.77
CA TYR A 11 -8.35 13.19 4.65
C TYR A 11 -9.21 14.15 3.83
N SER A 12 -9.71 13.68 2.69
CA SER A 12 -10.54 14.43 1.78
C SER A 12 -11.95 13.84 1.76
N GLU A 13 -12.90 14.55 2.34
CA GLU A 13 -14.29 14.12 2.46
C GLU A 13 -15.16 14.75 1.37
N VAL A 14 -15.88 13.93 0.64
CA VAL A 14 -16.89 14.38 -0.34
C VAL A 14 -18.26 14.57 0.34
N PRO A 15 -19.17 15.38 -0.23
CA PRO A 15 -20.52 15.53 0.31
C PRO A 15 -21.28 14.20 0.36
N ASN A 16 -21.94 13.89 1.49
CA ASN A 16 -22.68 12.65 1.72
C ASN A 16 -21.86 11.38 1.44
N PRO A 17 -20.73 11.20 2.10
CA PRO A 17 -19.77 10.15 1.81
C PRO A 17 -20.38 8.77 2.09
N LYS A 18 -20.27 7.86 1.13
CA LYS A 18 -20.67 6.46 1.30
C LYS A 18 -19.45 5.54 1.33
N TRP A 19 -18.40 5.91 0.62
CA TRP A 19 -17.26 5.08 0.35
C TRP A 19 -15.97 5.81 0.70
N LEU A 20 -15.03 5.05 1.26
CA LEU A 20 -13.71 5.56 1.63
C LEU A 20 -12.64 4.72 0.94
N ILE A 21 -11.68 5.38 0.34
CA ILE A 21 -10.46 4.76 -0.18
C ILE A 21 -9.29 5.17 0.72
N ILE A 22 -8.56 4.18 1.20
CA ILE A 22 -7.36 4.36 2.03
C ILE A 22 -6.15 3.99 1.20
N PHE A 23 -5.18 4.90 1.07
CA PHE A 23 -3.92 4.67 0.37
C PHE A 23 -2.77 4.47 1.35
N VAL A 24 -1.99 3.41 1.11
CA VAL A 24 -0.77 3.11 1.86
C VAL A 24 0.41 3.13 0.91
N HIS A 25 1.38 4.00 1.22
CA HIS A 25 2.54 4.24 0.37
C HIS A 25 3.59 3.12 0.43
N TRP A 26 4.52 3.12 -0.52
CA TRP A 26 5.64 2.17 -0.59
C TRP A 26 6.84 2.60 0.25
N LEU A 27 7.86 1.72 0.29
CA LEU A 27 9.12 1.96 1.01
C LEU A 27 9.83 3.22 0.47
N THR A 28 10.44 3.99 1.37
CA THR A 28 11.11 5.28 1.10
C THR A 28 10.23 6.38 0.49
N SER A 29 8.91 6.23 0.58
CA SER A 29 7.93 7.15 0.01
C SER A 29 7.10 7.86 1.10
N SER A 30 6.08 8.58 0.69
CA SER A 30 5.15 9.29 1.57
C SER A 30 3.72 9.30 1.02
N GLN A 31 2.78 9.77 1.83
CA GLN A 31 1.40 10.01 1.39
C GLN A 31 1.29 11.03 0.25
N ASP A 32 2.29 11.89 0.06
CA ASP A 32 2.28 12.97 -0.91
C ASP A 32 2.93 12.61 -2.25
N GLU A 33 3.14 11.32 -2.50
CA GLU A 33 3.52 10.85 -3.82
C GLU A 33 2.54 11.33 -4.89
N GLU A 34 3.08 11.77 -6.03
CA GLU A 34 2.29 12.36 -7.10
C GLU A 34 1.12 11.46 -7.52
N MET A 35 1.35 10.17 -7.60
CA MET A 35 0.35 9.17 -7.93
C MET A 35 -0.84 9.24 -6.96
N PHE A 36 -0.61 9.22 -5.64
CA PHE A 36 -1.67 9.25 -4.64
C PHE A 36 -2.41 10.60 -4.61
N VAL A 37 -1.69 11.71 -4.83
CA VAL A 37 -2.30 13.04 -4.91
C VAL A 37 -3.23 13.16 -6.11
N GLN A 38 -2.83 12.62 -7.26
CA GLN A 38 -3.68 12.61 -8.46
C GLN A 38 -4.89 11.70 -8.28
N TRP A 39 -4.70 10.53 -7.70
CA TRP A 39 -5.78 9.56 -7.44
C TRP A 39 -6.81 10.09 -6.46
N GLU A 40 -6.37 10.78 -5.40
CA GLU A 40 -7.29 11.47 -4.51
C GLU A 40 -8.27 12.36 -5.28
N LYS A 41 -7.77 13.17 -6.22
CA LYS A 41 -8.61 14.06 -7.03
C LYS A 41 -9.63 13.27 -7.84
N VAL A 42 -9.17 12.27 -8.56
CA VAL A 42 -10.04 11.48 -9.45
C VAL A 42 -11.09 10.71 -8.67
N PHE A 43 -10.71 10.08 -7.55
CA PHE A 43 -11.68 9.39 -6.69
C PHE A 43 -12.68 10.34 -6.04
N ASN A 44 -12.25 11.55 -5.64
CA ASN A 44 -13.17 12.56 -5.11
C ASN A 44 -14.18 13.05 -6.16
N GLU A 45 -13.80 13.15 -7.43
CA GLU A 45 -14.70 13.45 -8.54
C GLU A 45 -15.77 12.37 -8.72
N ASP A 46 -15.46 11.11 -8.43
CA ASP A 46 -16.37 9.97 -8.45
C ASP A 46 -17.03 9.67 -7.09
N TRP A 47 -17.10 10.68 -6.20
CA TRP A 47 -17.81 10.61 -4.91
C TRP A 47 -17.22 9.65 -3.86
N PHE A 48 -15.96 9.28 -3.98
CA PHE A 48 -15.23 8.57 -2.93
C PHE A 48 -14.51 9.58 -2.03
N SER A 49 -14.68 9.46 -0.74
CA SER A 49 -13.74 10.10 0.19
C SER A 49 -12.41 9.35 0.19
N THR A 50 -11.34 10.04 0.49
CA THR A 50 -9.99 9.46 0.48
C THR A 50 -9.24 9.75 1.76
N LEU A 51 -8.40 8.82 2.15
CA LEU A 51 -7.46 8.96 3.25
C LEU A 51 -6.08 8.49 2.80
N ARG A 52 -5.09 9.35 2.94
CA ARG A 52 -3.67 9.08 2.74
C ARG A 52 -2.95 9.32 4.05
N PHE A 53 -1.99 8.51 4.42
CA PHE A 53 -1.20 8.71 5.64
C PHE A 53 0.21 8.16 5.49
N ASN A 54 1.13 8.69 6.29
CA ASN A 54 2.50 8.21 6.34
C ASN A 54 2.63 7.03 7.31
N LEU A 55 3.34 5.98 6.90
CA LEU A 55 3.83 4.92 7.79
C LEU A 55 5.04 5.39 8.60
N TYR A 56 5.83 6.28 8.01
CA TYR A 56 6.99 6.98 8.59
C TYR A 56 7.22 8.27 7.80
N GLY A 57 8.02 9.18 8.33
CA GLY A 57 8.29 10.44 7.64
C GLY A 57 9.37 11.28 8.31
N ASP A 58 9.61 12.48 7.74
CA ASP A 58 10.68 13.36 8.17
C ASP A 58 10.22 14.57 9.01
N TRP A 59 8.92 14.70 9.24
CA TRP A 59 8.42 15.76 10.11
C TRP A 59 8.73 15.49 11.59
N PRO A 60 8.88 16.51 12.42
CA PRO A 60 9.39 16.37 13.79
C PRO A 60 8.59 15.44 14.72
N LYS A 61 7.35 15.12 14.37
CA LYS A 61 6.47 14.25 15.19
C LYS A 61 6.31 12.85 14.61
N GLU A 62 6.76 12.63 13.38
CA GLU A 62 6.66 11.34 12.73
C GLU A 62 7.76 10.40 13.23
N ARG A 63 7.44 9.13 13.26
CA ARG A 63 8.47 8.09 13.38
C ARG A 63 9.33 8.10 12.13
N LYS A 64 10.63 7.93 12.30
CA LYS A 64 11.56 7.85 11.19
C LYS A 64 11.62 6.43 10.63
N LEU A 65 12.03 6.29 9.37
CA LEU A 65 12.21 4.98 8.74
C LEU A 65 13.19 4.08 9.53
N ASN A 66 14.22 4.67 10.13
CA ASN A 66 15.19 3.96 10.98
C ASN A 66 14.70 3.69 12.42
N GLU A 67 13.45 3.97 12.72
CA GLU A 67 12.82 3.73 14.03
C GLU A 67 11.67 2.71 13.95
N VAL A 68 11.20 2.36 12.74
CA VAL A 68 10.04 1.49 12.54
C VAL A 68 10.44 0.05 12.24
N SER A 69 9.56 -0.87 12.62
CA SER A 69 9.55 -2.28 12.22
C SER A 69 8.31 -2.53 11.34
N LEU A 70 8.26 -3.72 10.74
CA LEU A 70 7.03 -4.17 10.06
C LEU A 70 5.84 -4.20 11.04
N GLN A 71 6.06 -4.63 12.29
CA GLN A 71 5.00 -4.66 13.30
C GLN A 71 4.47 -3.26 13.62
N ASP A 72 5.32 -2.25 13.71
CA ASP A 72 4.87 -0.86 13.91
C ASP A 72 3.99 -0.40 12.76
N ASN A 73 4.35 -0.73 11.52
CA ASN A 73 3.55 -0.39 10.34
C ASN A 73 2.20 -1.13 10.33
N ILE A 74 2.16 -2.41 10.73
CA ILE A 74 0.92 -3.19 10.88
C ILE A 74 0.01 -2.54 11.94
N ASP A 75 0.57 -2.15 13.08
CA ASP A 75 -0.19 -1.54 14.17
C ASP A 75 -0.76 -0.18 13.77
N ASP A 76 -0.04 0.59 12.96
CA ASP A 76 -0.50 1.86 12.41
C ASP A 76 -1.65 1.65 11.44
N VAL A 77 -1.50 0.75 10.47
CA VAL A 77 -2.57 0.40 9.54
C VAL A 77 -3.82 -0.03 10.31
N ASN A 78 -3.69 -0.92 11.28
CA ASN A 78 -4.80 -1.37 12.11
C ASN A 78 -5.45 -0.22 12.90
N SER A 79 -4.67 0.73 13.38
CA SER A 79 -5.18 1.90 14.10
C SER A 79 -5.97 2.82 13.17
N VAL A 80 -5.46 3.03 11.95
CA VAL A 80 -6.16 3.81 10.91
C VAL A 80 -7.45 3.10 10.48
N LEU A 81 -7.44 1.79 10.28
CA LEU A 81 -8.64 1.02 9.92
C LEU A 81 -9.73 1.10 11.00
N ARG A 82 -9.35 0.97 12.28
CA ARG A 82 -10.28 1.18 13.40
C ARG A 82 -10.85 2.59 13.44
N PHE A 83 -10.04 3.60 13.19
CA PHE A 83 -10.47 4.98 13.08
C PHE A 83 -11.46 5.15 11.92
N CYS A 84 -11.15 4.65 10.74
CA CYS A 84 -12.02 4.75 9.56
C CYS A 84 -13.37 4.04 9.77
N LYS A 85 -13.39 2.91 10.47
CA LYS A 85 -14.63 2.25 10.89
C LYS A 85 -15.53 3.17 11.71
N SER A 86 -14.96 4.03 12.55
CA SER A 86 -15.73 4.98 13.36
C SER A 86 -16.36 6.12 12.55
N LEU A 87 -15.94 6.31 11.28
CA LEU A 87 -16.45 7.34 10.38
C LEU A 87 -17.74 6.95 9.64
N TRP A 88 -18.30 5.75 9.90
CA TRP A 88 -19.59 5.28 9.38
C TRP A 88 -19.67 5.11 7.85
N TYR A 89 -18.55 4.88 7.19
CA TYR A 89 -18.58 4.54 5.77
C TYR A 89 -19.26 3.18 5.52
N LYS A 90 -20.05 3.12 4.45
CA LYS A 90 -20.72 1.90 4.00
C LYS A 90 -19.71 0.86 3.51
N SER A 91 -18.68 1.33 2.81
CA SER A 91 -17.62 0.49 2.25
C SER A 91 -16.28 1.18 2.37
N ILE A 92 -15.25 0.41 2.72
CA ILE A 92 -13.86 0.84 2.82
C ILE A 92 -13.02 -0.01 1.86
N PHE A 93 -12.28 0.67 1.00
CA PHE A 93 -11.36 0.08 0.05
C PHE A 93 -9.94 0.39 0.51
N LEU A 94 -9.12 -0.64 0.64
CA LEU A 94 -7.73 -0.50 1.03
C LEU A 94 -6.86 -0.68 -0.21
N VAL A 95 -6.13 0.36 -0.57
CA VAL A 95 -5.23 0.40 -1.71
C VAL A 95 -3.80 0.45 -1.21
N TRP A 96 -2.95 -0.39 -1.73
CA TRP A 96 -1.53 -0.33 -1.47
C TRP A 96 -0.69 -0.50 -2.74
N HIS A 97 0.45 0.12 -2.73
CA HIS A 97 1.43 0.03 -3.79
C HIS A 97 2.75 -0.50 -3.26
N SER A 98 3.39 -1.37 -4.02
CA SER A 98 4.75 -1.84 -3.73
C SER A 98 4.90 -2.39 -2.29
N TYR A 99 5.84 -1.86 -1.50
CA TYR A 99 6.12 -2.28 -0.13
C TYR A 99 4.94 -2.12 0.84
N GLY A 100 4.09 -1.10 0.67
CA GLY A 100 2.96 -0.85 1.57
C GLY A 100 2.03 -2.05 1.74
N TRP A 101 2.10 -3.03 0.83
CA TRP A 101 1.27 -4.22 0.86
C TRP A 101 1.51 -5.11 2.08
N ILE A 102 2.75 -5.20 2.61
CA ILE A 102 3.03 -6.17 3.67
C ILE A 102 2.36 -5.79 4.98
N ALA A 103 2.46 -4.52 5.39
CA ALA A 103 1.72 -4.05 6.55
C ALA A 103 0.21 -4.29 6.38
N ASN A 104 -0.31 -4.06 5.16
CA ASN A 104 -1.71 -4.30 4.83
C ASN A 104 -2.08 -5.78 4.78
N LEU A 105 -1.18 -6.64 4.33
CA LEU A 105 -1.39 -8.09 4.28
C LEU A 105 -1.64 -8.69 5.68
N TYR A 106 -0.96 -8.16 6.70
CA TYR A 106 -1.10 -8.59 8.09
C TYR A 106 -2.14 -7.80 8.90
N ALA A 107 -2.75 -6.77 8.30
CA ALA A 107 -3.75 -5.96 8.96
C ALA A 107 -5.09 -6.70 9.19
N ASP A 108 -5.93 -6.16 10.04
CA ASP A 108 -7.30 -6.65 10.29
C ASP A 108 -8.25 -6.19 9.16
N HIS A 109 -8.60 -7.10 8.27
CA HIS A 109 -9.46 -6.83 7.12
C HIS A 109 -10.97 -6.89 7.45
N SER A 110 -11.38 -7.10 8.69
CA SER A 110 -12.79 -7.34 9.07
C SER A 110 -13.77 -6.23 8.66
N ASN A 111 -13.26 -5.03 8.35
CA ASN A 111 -14.06 -3.87 7.94
C ASN A 111 -13.72 -3.38 6.53
N ILE A 112 -12.96 -4.14 5.79
CA ILE A 112 -12.55 -3.82 4.41
C ILE A 112 -13.48 -4.53 3.45
N THR A 113 -13.99 -3.77 2.47
CA THR A 113 -14.87 -4.29 1.42
C THR A 113 -14.06 -4.93 0.29
N TRP A 114 -12.95 -4.29 -0.10
CA TRP A 114 -12.04 -4.77 -1.13
C TRP A 114 -10.61 -4.38 -0.84
N LEU A 115 -9.69 -5.27 -1.23
CA LEU A 115 -8.26 -4.97 -1.33
C LEU A 115 -7.91 -4.67 -2.79
N LEU A 116 -7.20 -3.58 -3.01
CA LEU A 116 -6.67 -3.19 -4.32
C LEU A 116 -5.14 -3.20 -4.25
N MET A 117 -4.55 -4.20 -4.87
CA MET A 117 -3.10 -4.40 -4.91
C MET A 117 -2.54 -3.81 -6.21
N TRP A 118 -1.64 -2.86 -6.08
CA TRP A 118 -0.96 -2.23 -7.21
C TRP A 118 0.53 -2.55 -7.16
N ASP A 119 0.96 -3.39 -8.08
CA ASP A 119 2.36 -3.77 -8.26
C ASP A 119 3.09 -4.16 -6.96
N SER A 120 2.43 -4.93 -6.14
CA SER A 120 2.90 -5.33 -4.80
C SER A 120 4.07 -6.31 -4.89
N SER A 121 5.24 -5.94 -4.41
CA SER A 121 6.45 -6.77 -4.49
C SER A 121 6.58 -7.74 -3.32
N ILE A 122 6.89 -9.03 -3.57
CA ILE A 122 7.22 -10.03 -2.53
C ILE A 122 8.70 -10.42 -2.50
N TRP A 123 9.49 -9.92 -3.42
CA TRP A 123 10.87 -10.36 -3.53
C TRP A 123 11.79 -9.53 -2.62
N TRP A 124 11.81 -9.89 -1.33
CA TRP A 124 12.74 -9.32 -0.37
C TRP A 124 14.19 -9.62 -0.69
N GLU A 125 14.47 -10.78 -1.25
CA GLU A 125 15.80 -11.15 -1.69
C GLU A 125 16.37 -10.13 -2.69
N TRP A 126 15.48 -9.57 -3.51
CA TRP A 126 15.82 -8.48 -4.40
C TRP A 126 16.09 -7.17 -3.64
N LEU A 127 15.21 -6.82 -2.68
CA LEU A 127 15.39 -5.64 -1.85
C LEU A 127 16.64 -5.74 -0.98
N LEU A 128 16.93 -6.91 -0.41
CA LEU A 128 18.12 -7.16 0.39
C LEU A 128 19.42 -6.95 -0.40
N ALA A 129 19.39 -7.13 -1.72
CA ALA A 129 20.54 -6.86 -2.58
C ALA A 129 20.88 -5.36 -2.66
N ASP A 130 19.92 -4.48 -2.38
CA ASP A 130 20.09 -3.03 -2.36
C ASP A 130 20.21 -2.46 -0.94
N VAL A 131 20.34 -3.31 0.08
CA VAL A 131 20.62 -2.90 1.46
C VAL A 131 22.12 -2.96 1.70
N TYR A 132 22.68 -1.87 2.14
CA TYR A 132 24.10 -1.69 2.46
C TYR A 132 24.26 -1.37 3.93
N GLU A 133 25.49 -1.52 4.43
CA GLU A 133 25.89 -1.13 5.77
C GLU A 133 26.86 0.05 5.69
N ASP A 134 26.67 1.07 6.50
CA ASP A 134 27.59 2.21 6.56
C ASP A 134 28.70 2.03 7.61
N GLU A 135 29.58 3.04 7.75
CA GLU A 135 30.71 3.00 8.69
C GLU A 135 30.29 2.98 10.18
N GLU A 136 29.03 3.37 10.47
CA GLU A 136 28.43 3.35 11.82
C GLU A 136 27.58 2.09 12.06
N TRP A 137 27.64 1.11 11.13
CA TRP A 137 26.88 -0.15 11.17
C TRP A 137 25.37 0.04 11.02
N TRP A 138 24.94 1.13 10.40
CA TRP A 138 23.53 1.35 10.05
C TRP A 138 23.20 0.74 8.70
N HIS A 139 22.12 0.01 8.63
CA HIS A 139 21.59 -0.46 7.36
C HIS A 139 20.89 0.67 6.61
N TYR A 140 21.15 0.81 5.32
CA TYR A 140 20.48 1.76 4.46
C TYR A 140 20.19 1.19 3.09
N ILE A 141 19.14 1.74 2.42
CA ILE A 141 18.76 1.42 1.06
C ILE A 141 19.24 2.58 0.17
N ASP A 142 19.84 2.25 -0.96
CA ASP A 142 20.26 3.20 -1.99
C ASP A 142 19.47 2.96 -3.29
N TRP A 143 18.44 3.79 -3.51
CA TRP A 143 17.57 3.71 -4.69
C TRP A 143 18.06 4.53 -5.89
N TRP A 144 19.32 4.94 -5.94
CA TRP A 144 19.89 5.73 -7.03
C TRP A 144 19.40 7.19 -7.04
N ASP A 145 18.73 7.61 -5.96
CA ASP A 145 18.24 8.97 -5.74
C ASP A 145 19.24 9.86 -5.00
N TRP A 146 20.46 9.35 -4.80
CA TRP A 146 21.57 10.00 -4.07
C TRP A 146 21.33 10.13 -2.56
N TYR A 147 20.27 9.48 -2.03
CA TYR A 147 19.95 9.45 -0.61
C TYR A 147 20.21 8.07 -0.02
N LYS A 148 20.78 8.06 1.19
CA LYS A 148 20.86 6.86 2.03
C LYS A 148 19.60 6.81 2.90
N HIS A 149 18.70 5.93 2.58
CA HIS A 149 17.49 5.71 3.37
C HIS A 149 17.80 4.74 4.51
N HIS A 150 18.21 5.26 5.66
CA HIS A 150 18.51 4.44 6.81
C HIS A 150 17.27 3.72 7.32
N ILE A 151 17.39 2.42 7.55
CA ILE A 151 16.35 1.56 8.09
C ILE A 151 16.74 1.07 9.48
N SER A 152 15.76 0.70 10.30
CA SER A 152 16.02 0.11 11.61
C SER A 152 16.57 -1.31 11.47
N GLU A 153 17.30 -1.78 12.48
CA GLU A 153 17.74 -3.17 12.56
C GLU A 153 16.56 -4.15 12.50
N LYS A 154 15.45 -3.83 13.18
CA LYS A 154 14.23 -4.63 13.15
C LYS A 154 13.63 -4.73 11.76
N LEU A 155 13.57 -3.62 11.02
CA LEU A 155 13.06 -3.62 9.66
C LEU A 155 13.97 -4.42 8.73
N TYR A 156 15.28 -4.37 8.95
CA TYR A 156 16.24 -5.21 8.23
C TYR A 156 16.03 -6.70 8.54
N GLU A 157 15.81 -7.07 9.81
CA GLU A 157 15.44 -8.42 10.18
C GLU A 157 14.11 -8.87 9.54
N ASP A 158 13.10 -7.99 9.50
CA ASP A 158 11.81 -8.23 8.85
C ASP A 158 11.97 -8.53 7.34
N PHE A 159 12.94 -7.91 6.67
CA PHE A 159 13.26 -8.18 5.26
C PHE A 159 13.84 -9.57 5.03
N GLN A 160 14.19 -10.31 6.07
CA GLN A 160 14.68 -11.69 5.96
C GLN A 160 13.56 -12.72 6.04
N ILE A 161 12.31 -12.29 6.20
CA ILE A 161 11.15 -13.19 6.18
C ILE A 161 11.03 -13.78 4.77
N PRO A 162 11.01 -15.12 4.62
CA PRO A 162 10.90 -15.75 3.31
C PRO A 162 9.65 -15.33 2.55
N SER A 163 9.76 -15.07 1.25
CA SER A 163 8.66 -14.62 0.39
C SER A 163 7.45 -15.56 0.41
N GLU A 164 7.68 -16.86 0.62
CA GLU A 164 6.61 -17.87 0.75
C GLU A 164 5.66 -17.57 1.89
N LYS A 165 6.15 -16.95 2.99
CA LYS A 165 5.30 -16.60 4.13
C LYS A 165 4.25 -15.57 3.79
N PHE A 166 4.56 -14.68 2.87
CA PHE A 166 3.61 -13.70 2.38
C PHE A 166 2.56 -14.33 1.45
N LEU A 167 2.96 -15.31 0.63
CA LEU A 167 2.01 -16.07 -0.18
C LEU A 167 1.08 -16.93 0.69
N GLU A 168 1.60 -17.57 1.74
CA GLU A 168 0.78 -18.26 2.74
C GLU A 168 -0.24 -17.28 3.36
N LYS A 169 0.20 -16.05 3.70
CA LYS A 169 -0.64 -15.07 4.35
C LYS A 169 -1.77 -14.55 3.45
N ILE A 170 -1.53 -14.41 2.13
CA ILE A 170 -2.59 -13.99 1.21
C ILE A 170 -3.72 -15.04 1.12
N SER A 171 -3.42 -16.31 1.30
CA SER A 171 -4.42 -17.39 1.33
C SER A 171 -5.34 -17.35 2.57
N GLU A 172 -4.98 -16.58 3.59
CA GLU A 172 -5.82 -16.36 4.78
C GLU A 172 -6.81 -15.20 4.60
N ILE A 173 -6.67 -14.41 3.52
CA ILE A 173 -7.56 -13.29 3.23
C ILE A 173 -8.82 -13.80 2.54
N HIS A 174 -9.99 -13.52 3.13
CA HIS A 174 -11.30 -13.98 2.64
C HIS A 174 -12.20 -12.84 2.15
N ILE A 175 -11.66 -11.65 1.99
CA ILE A 175 -12.35 -10.54 1.34
C ILE A 175 -11.93 -10.45 -0.13
N PRO A 176 -12.74 -9.82 -0.99
CA PRO A 176 -12.39 -9.66 -2.40
C PRO A 176 -11.04 -8.95 -2.62
N VAL A 177 -10.25 -9.47 -3.56
CA VAL A 177 -8.92 -8.93 -3.89
C VAL A 177 -8.85 -8.62 -5.39
N LYS A 178 -8.44 -7.40 -5.73
CA LYS A 178 -8.08 -7.04 -7.10
C LYS A 178 -6.60 -6.73 -7.20
N ILE A 179 -5.94 -7.41 -8.11
CA ILE A 179 -4.50 -7.31 -8.38
C ILE A 179 -4.33 -6.58 -9.70
N ASN A 180 -3.84 -5.34 -9.66
CA ASN A 180 -3.43 -4.59 -10.84
C ASN A 180 -1.89 -4.55 -10.89
N TRP A 181 -1.31 -4.93 -12.02
CA TRP A 181 0.12 -5.10 -12.13
C TRP A 181 0.69 -4.53 -13.42
N ALA A 182 1.88 -3.94 -13.32
CA ALA A 182 2.62 -3.45 -14.46
C ALA A 182 3.33 -4.59 -15.21
N GLU A 183 3.14 -4.70 -16.54
CA GLU A 183 3.75 -5.78 -17.34
C GLU A 183 5.26 -5.77 -17.26
N LYS A 184 5.89 -4.58 -17.24
CA LYS A 184 7.35 -4.43 -17.19
C LYS A 184 7.97 -4.67 -15.81
N TRP A 185 7.17 -5.03 -14.82
CA TRP A 185 7.60 -5.18 -13.44
C TRP A 185 7.08 -6.48 -12.85
N LEU A 186 7.95 -7.50 -12.75
CA LEU A 186 7.69 -8.75 -12.02
C LEU A 186 6.29 -9.37 -12.23
N ALA A 187 5.74 -9.35 -13.44
CA ALA A 187 4.38 -9.82 -13.72
C ALA A 187 4.14 -11.30 -13.28
N GLU A 188 5.17 -12.13 -13.21
CA GLU A 188 5.06 -13.50 -12.69
C GLU A 188 4.75 -13.54 -11.19
N VAL A 189 5.10 -12.50 -10.45
CA VAL A 189 4.74 -12.34 -9.05
C VAL A 189 3.24 -12.14 -8.90
N ALA A 190 2.63 -11.29 -9.74
CA ALA A 190 1.18 -11.08 -9.74
C ALA A 190 0.41 -12.37 -9.96
N LYS A 191 0.90 -13.25 -10.84
CA LYS A 191 0.29 -14.57 -11.08
C LYS A 191 0.35 -15.46 -9.84
N LYS A 192 1.47 -15.45 -9.11
CA LYS A 192 1.57 -16.19 -7.84
C LYS A 192 0.59 -15.66 -6.81
N TYR A 193 0.47 -14.33 -6.63
CA TYR A 193 -0.55 -13.77 -5.75
C TYR A 193 -1.95 -14.21 -6.13
N TYR A 194 -2.27 -14.16 -7.43
CA TYR A 194 -3.56 -14.60 -7.91
C TYR A 194 -3.82 -16.08 -7.64
N GLU A 195 -2.82 -16.94 -7.77
CA GLU A 195 -2.95 -18.36 -7.48
C GLU A 195 -3.29 -18.63 -6.01
N TYR A 196 -2.63 -17.92 -5.08
CA TYR A 196 -2.80 -18.10 -3.64
C TYR A 196 -4.01 -17.36 -3.05
N ALA A 197 -4.47 -16.28 -3.65
CA ALA A 197 -5.62 -15.52 -3.15
C ALA A 197 -6.93 -16.33 -3.24
N ASN A 198 -7.83 -16.11 -2.27
CA ASN A 198 -9.16 -16.70 -2.28
C ASN A 198 -10.12 -15.94 -3.22
N GLU A 199 -11.18 -16.65 -3.65
CA GLU A 199 -12.28 -16.00 -4.37
C GLU A 199 -13.13 -15.11 -3.43
N PRO A 200 -13.69 -14.00 -3.90
CA PRO A 200 -13.55 -13.49 -5.28
C PRO A 200 -12.23 -12.73 -5.48
N LYS A 201 -11.57 -13.03 -6.58
CA LYS A 201 -10.28 -12.42 -6.95
C LYS A 201 -10.23 -12.02 -8.42
N GLU A 202 -9.46 -10.99 -8.73
CA GLU A 202 -9.22 -10.56 -10.10
C GLU A 202 -7.75 -10.22 -10.31
N LEU A 203 -7.24 -10.55 -11.50
CA LEU A 203 -5.90 -10.14 -11.94
C LEU A 203 -6.00 -9.35 -13.23
N ASN A 204 -5.36 -8.20 -13.26
CA ASN A 204 -5.21 -7.37 -14.44
C ASN A 204 -3.74 -6.99 -14.64
N ILE A 205 -3.18 -7.31 -15.79
CA ILE A 205 -1.84 -6.91 -16.19
C ILE A 205 -1.93 -5.70 -17.12
N ILE A 206 -1.40 -4.57 -16.68
CA ILE A 206 -1.41 -3.34 -17.46
C ILE A 206 -0.23 -3.35 -18.41
N VAL A 207 -0.54 -3.58 -19.67
CA VAL A 207 0.45 -3.75 -20.76
C VAL A 207 1.30 -2.49 -20.91
N TRP A 208 2.62 -2.67 -21.03
CA TRP A 208 3.66 -1.63 -21.16
C TRP A 208 3.83 -0.72 -19.93
N ALA A 209 3.02 -0.84 -18.88
CA ALA A 209 3.21 -0.08 -17.65
C ALA A 209 4.51 -0.49 -16.95
N ASP A 210 5.11 0.47 -16.26
CA ASP A 210 6.19 0.25 -15.28
C ASP A 210 5.66 0.37 -13.85
N HIS A 211 6.54 0.11 -12.88
CA HIS A 211 6.21 0.08 -11.46
C HIS A 211 5.56 1.35 -10.90
N ARG A 212 5.83 2.50 -11.49
CA ARG A 212 5.32 3.79 -11.00
C ARG A 212 4.01 4.21 -11.63
N PHE A 213 3.54 3.51 -12.67
CA PHE A 213 2.29 3.83 -13.39
C PHE A 213 2.16 5.32 -13.74
N LEU A 214 3.23 5.97 -14.15
CA LEU A 214 3.20 7.37 -14.52
C LEU A 214 2.51 7.61 -15.87
N ASP A 215 2.15 8.86 -16.15
CA ASP A 215 1.50 9.30 -17.37
C ASP A 215 0.14 8.60 -17.63
N TRP A 216 -0.13 8.21 -18.85
CA TRP A 216 -1.38 7.60 -19.27
C TRP A 216 -1.67 6.23 -18.65
N TRP A 217 -0.68 5.52 -18.09
CA TRP A 217 -0.92 4.27 -17.33
C TRP A 217 -1.59 4.53 -16.00
N MET A 218 -1.43 5.74 -15.46
CA MET A 218 -2.13 6.15 -14.25
C MET A 218 -3.65 6.18 -14.49
N ASP A 219 -4.10 6.75 -15.61
CA ASP A 219 -5.51 6.73 -15.99
C ASP A 219 -6.02 5.29 -16.18
N LYS A 220 -5.22 4.43 -16.83
CA LYS A 220 -5.61 3.04 -17.03
C LYS A 220 -5.72 2.26 -15.73
N LEU A 221 -4.75 2.37 -14.83
CA LEU A 221 -4.79 1.75 -13.51
C LEU A 221 -6.02 2.22 -12.72
N PHE A 222 -6.34 3.50 -12.80
CA PHE A 222 -7.51 4.11 -12.22
C PHE A 222 -8.81 3.48 -12.75
N TRP A 223 -9.03 3.49 -14.06
CA TRP A 223 -10.24 2.93 -14.66
C TRP A 223 -10.43 1.45 -14.33
N GLU A 224 -9.37 0.67 -14.38
CA GLU A 224 -9.38 -0.74 -14.00
C GLU A 224 -9.76 -0.93 -12.52
N SER A 225 -9.32 -0.05 -11.64
CA SER A 225 -9.68 -0.08 -10.22
C SER A 225 -11.14 0.31 -10.01
N LEU A 226 -11.61 1.41 -10.62
CA LEU A 226 -12.97 1.93 -10.49
C LEU A 226 -14.04 1.04 -11.14
N GLU A 227 -13.76 0.49 -12.30
CA GLU A 227 -14.77 -0.33 -13.01
C GLU A 227 -15.29 -1.45 -12.11
N ARG A 228 -14.42 -2.00 -11.28
CA ARG A 228 -14.82 -3.05 -10.36
C ARG A 228 -15.49 -2.53 -9.11
N ILE A 229 -14.98 -1.44 -8.55
CA ILE A 229 -15.60 -0.78 -7.40
C ILE A 229 -17.05 -0.46 -7.72
N ASN A 230 -17.34 0.12 -8.89
CA ASN A 230 -18.69 0.46 -9.33
C ASN A 230 -19.58 -0.77 -9.51
N LYS A 231 -19.07 -1.88 -10.05
CA LYS A 231 -19.83 -3.14 -10.19
C LYS A 231 -20.26 -3.78 -8.86
N VAL A 232 -19.57 -3.45 -7.78
CA VAL A 232 -19.87 -3.99 -6.44
C VAL A 232 -20.84 -3.10 -5.66
N LEU A 233 -20.98 -1.85 -6.08
CA LEU A 233 -21.78 -0.84 -5.39
C LEU A 233 -23.22 -0.76 -5.89
N ASP A 234 -23.53 -1.40 -7.03
CA ASP A 234 -24.87 -1.64 -7.57
C ASP A 234 -25.54 -2.84 -6.87
#